data_228069dcdd409a57dda798bd9abaf23f
#
_entry.id   228069dcdd409a57dda798bd9abaf23f
#
_cell.length_a   1.000
_cell.length_b   1.000
_cell.length_c   1.000
_cell.angle_alpha   90.00
_cell.angle_beta   90.00
_cell.angle_gamma   90.00
#
_symmetry.space_group_name_H-M   'P 1'
#
loop_
_entity.id
_entity.type
_entity.pdbx_description
1 polymer ?
#
loop_
_entity_poly.entity_id
_entity_poly.type
_entity_poly.pdbx_seq_one_letter_code
_entity_poly.pdbx_strand_id
1 'polypeptide(L)'
;MKVYRFIDEKFTKIGAHLAKIVRMPKDMRADLQIFFLTHAEEATDIEGKKKFKAKTIGRMVDEKLTLEGLFSIVLFGKVKKNKEGEIRYVFETQTNGENTCKSPRGMFDTIEIANDLALVKKAVIAYEY
;
A
#
# COMPACT_ATOMS: atom_id res chain seq x y z
N MET A 1 -32.32 -11.10 11.42
CA MET A 1 -31.67 -11.93 10.40
C MET A 1 -31.53 -11.24 9.04
N LYS A 2 -32.57 -10.64 8.49
CA LYS A 2 -32.51 -9.96 7.18
C LYS A 2 -31.52 -8.76 7.12
N VAL A 3 -31.35 -8.02 8.20
CA VAL A 3 -30.47 -6.83 8.27
C VAL A 3 -28.99 -7.22 8.18
N TYR A 4 -28.58 -8.26 8.88
CA TYR A 4 -27.17 -8.71 8.84
C TYR A 4 -26.77 -9.24 7.47
N ARG A 5 -27.66 -9.98 6.80
CA ARG A 5 -27.41 -10.48 5.44
C ARG A 5 -27.29 -9.35 4.42
N PHE A 6 -28.07 -8.29 4.56
CA PHE A 6 -28.00 -7.11 3.68
C PHE A 6 -26.68 -6.32 3.88
N ILE A 7 -26.20 -6.20 5.11
CA ILE A 7 -24.91 -5.58 5.43
C ILE A 7 -23.77 -6.40 4.85
N ASP A 8 -23.78 -7.71 5.02
CA ASP A 8 -22.77 -8.62 4.48
C ASP A 8 -22.70 -8.57 2.95
N GLU A 9 -23.83 -8.56 2.27
CA GLU A 9 -23.89 -8.42 0.82
C GLU A 9 -23.35 -7.09 0.34
N LYS A 10 -23.63 -5.99 1.05
CA LYS A 10 -23.11 -4.65 0.75
C LYS A 10 -21.59 -4.61 0.85
N PHE A 11 -21.01 -5.09 1.94
CA PHE A 11 -19.56 -5.13 2.13
C PHE A 11 -18.86 -6.06 1.15
N THR A 12 -19.48 -7.19 0.81
CA THR A 12 -18.97 -8.10 -0.23
C THR A 12 -18.92 -7.42 -1.59
N LYS A 13 -19.93 -6.66 -1.95
CA LYS A 13 -19.97 -5.88 -3.21
C LYS A 13 -18.89 -4.79 -3.23
N ILE A 14 -18.72 -4.06 -2.14
CA ILE A 14 -17.66 -3.02 -2.02
C ILE A 14 -16.28 -3.65 -2.20
N GLY A 15 -16.01 -4.79 -1.55
CA GLY A 15 -14.76 -5.52 -1.69
C GLY A 15 -14.51 -6.00 -3.12
N ALA A 16 -15.53 -6.50 -3.80
CA ALA A 16 -15.46 -6.92 -5.20
C ALA A 16 -15.15 -5.73 -6.14
N HIS A 17 -15.77 -4.58 -5.92
CA HIS A 17 -15.49 -3.37 -6.68
C HIS A 17 -14.06 -2.86 -6.47
N LEU A 18 -13.57 -2.85 -5.23
CA LEU A 18 -12.20 -2.48 -4.91
C LEU A 18 -11.21 -3.41 -5.61
N ALA A 19 -11.41 -4.73 -5.53
CA ALA A 19 -10.58 -5.72 -6.20
C ALA A 19 -10.56 -5.50 -7.72
N LYS A 20 -11.70 -5.18 -8.33
CA LYS A 20 -11.79 -4.87 -9.76
C LYS A 20 -10.98 -3.63 -10.13
N ILE A 21 -11.10 -2.55 -9.36
CA ILE A 21 -10.33 -1.31 -9.58
C ILE A 21 -8.84 -1.57 -9.49
N VAL A 22 -8.40 -2.30 -8.47
CA VAL A 22 -6.97 -2.58 -8.24
C VAL A 22 -6.38 -3.52 -9.29
N ARG A 23 -7.18 -4.41 -9.88
CA ARG A 23 -6.75 -5.32 -10.94
C ARG A 23 -6.82 -4.72 -12.35
N MET A 24 -7.60 -3.67 -12.54
CA MET A 24 -7.80 -3.00 -13.82
C MET A 24 -6.49 -2.59 -14.53
N PRO A 25 -5.42 -2.15 -13.83
CA PRO A 25 -4.17 -1.80 -14.47
C PRO A 25 -3.53 -2.92 -15.30
N LYS A 26 -3.81 -4.18 -15.02
CA LYS A 26 -3.30 -5.33 -15.78
C LYS A 26 -3.78 -5.37 -17.23
N ASP A 27 -4.94 -4.79 -17.48
CA ASP A 27 -5.59 -4.77 -18.79
C ASP A 27 -5.35 -3.44 -19.52
N MET A 28 -4.56 -2.54 -18.93
CA MET A 28 -4.21 -1.26 -19.51
C MET A 28 -2.89 -1.34 -20.27
N ARG A 29 -2.57 -0.30 -21.04
CA ARG A 29 -1.32 -0.23 -21.78
C ARG A 29 -0.10 -0.34 -20.85
N ALA A 30 0.95 -1.00 -21.32
CA ALA A 30 2.10 -1.39 -20.50
C ALA A 30 2.98 -0.21 -20.03
N ASP A 31 2.94 0.93 -20.73
CA ASP A 31 3.70 2.14 -20.37
C ASP A 31 3.03 3.02 -19.31
N LEU A 32 1.82 2.64 -18.87
CA LEU A 32 1.07 3.37 -17.87
C LEU A 32 1.51 2.98 -16.46
N GLN A 33 1.88 3.96 -15.66
CA GLN A 33 2.11 3.79 -14.22
C GLN A 33 0.93 4.36 -13.44
N ILE A 34 0.36 3.56 -12.56
CA ILE A 34 -0.81 3.92 -11.75
C ILE A 34 -0.41 3.85 -10.28
N PHE A 35 -0.64 4.95 -9.55
CA PHE A 35 -0.39 5.06 -8.13
C PHE A 35 -1.72 5.05 -7.38
N PHE A 36 -1.86 4.11 -6.44
CA PHE A 36 -2.98 4.07 -5.52
C PHE A 36 -2.55 4.67 -4.19
N LEU A 37 -3.19 5.75 -3.79
CA LEU A 37 -2.91 6.40 -2.51
C LEU A 37 -4.01 6.03 -1.51
N THR A 38 -3.59 5.50 -0.38
CA THR A 38 -4.49 5.12 0.71
C THR A 38 -4.00 5.69 2.03
N HIS A 39 -4.89 5.83 2.99
CA HIS A 39 -4.49 6.05 4.38
C HIS A 39 -3.87 4.78 4.95
N ALA A 40 -2.96 4.95 5.89
CA ALA A 40 -2.44 3.86 6.70
C ALA A 40 -3.24 3.75 8.01
N GLU A 41 -3.35 2.53 8.52
CA GLU A 41 -3.88 2.26 9.84
C GLU A 41 -2.95 1.33 10.62
N GLU A 42 -2.96 1.47 11.94
CA GLU A 42 -2.24 0.57 12.83
C GLU A 42 -3.06 -0.71 13.04
N ALA A 43 -2.43 -1.86 12.84
CA ALA A 43 -3.01 -3.16 13.09
C ALA A 43 -2.07 -4.00 13.94
N THR A 44 -2.63 -4.86 14.77
CA THR A 44 -1.88 -5.81 15.59
C THR A 44 -1.85 -7.15 14.89
N ASP A 45 -0.66 -7.72 14.71
CA ASP A 45 -0.50 -9.05 14.13
C ASP A 45 -0.79 -10.16 15.16
N ILE A 46 -0.69 -11.42 14.72
CA ILE A 46 -0.96 -12.61 15.53
C ILE A 46 -0.01 -12.70 16.74
N GLU A 47 1.19 -12.13 16.64
CA GLU A 47 2.20 -12.09 17.70
C GLU A 47 2.03 -10.89 18.65
N GLY A 48 0.99 -10.09 18.47
CA GLY A 48 0.74 -8.88 19.26
C GLY A 48 1.57 -7.68 18.86
N LYS A 49 2.28 -7.75 17.72
CA LYS A 49 3.12 -6.68 17.22
C LYS A 49 2.26 -5.69 16.41
N LYS A 50 2.45 -4.42 16.67
CA LYS A 50 1.77 -3.36 15.93
C LYS A 50 2.51 -3.08 14.62
N LYS A 51 1.74 -3.01 13.53
CA LYS A 51 2.22 -2.66 12.19
C LYS A 51 1.28 -1.70 11.50
N PHE A 52 1.84 -0.84 10.67
CA PHE A 52 1.05 -0.02 9.75
C PHE A 52 0.77 -0.80 8.46
N LYS A 53 -0.46 -0.78 8.03
CA LYS A 53 -0.94 -1.34 6.77
C LYS A 53 -1.87 -0.36 6.05
N ALA A 54 -2.17 -0.61 4.78
CA ALA A 54 -3.16 0.16 4.05
C ALA A 54 -4.53 0.03 4.72
N LYS A 55 -5.17 1.19 4.95
CA LYS A 55 -6.53 1.22 5.48
C LYS A 55 -7.52 0.80 4.41
N THR A 56 -8.34 -0.17 4.73
CA THR A 56 -9.43 -0.64 3.88
C THR A 56 -10.81 -0.34 4.51
N ILE A 57 -11.88 -0.61 3.75
CA ILE A 57 -13.25 -0.30 4.17
C ILE A 57 -13.82 -1.44 5.03
N GLY A 58 -13.16 -1.74 6.16
CA GLY A 58 -13.66 -2.65 7.17
C GLY A 58 -13.11 -4.07 7.12
N ARG A 59 -13.31 -4.78 8.21
CA ARG A 59 -12.77 -6.11 8.51
C ARG A 59 -13.06 -7.17 7.43
N MET A 60 -14.24 -7.16 6.86
CA MET A 60 -14.63 -8.16 5.85
C MET A 60 -13.86 -8.01 4.55
N VAL A 61 -13.48 -6.77 4.20
CA VAL A 61 -12.63 -6.53 3.03
C VAL A 61 -11.20 -7.00 3.33
N ASP A 62 -10.71 -6.74 4.54
CA ASP A 62 -9.39 -7.17 4.98
C ASP A 62 -9.23 -8.69 5.04
N GLU A 63 -10.25 -9.42 5.45
CA GLU A 63 -10.24 -10.89 5.52
C GLU A 63 -10.27 -11.54 4.12
N LYS A 64 -10.94 -10.90 3.15
CA LYS A 64 -11.11 -11.44 1.79
C LYS A 64 -10.09 -10.92 0.79
N LEU A 65 -9.50 -9.76 1.04
CA LEU A 65 -8.58 -9.08 0.14
C LEU A 65 -7.43 -8.44 0.93
N THR A 66 -6.27 -9.04 0.84
CA THR A 66 -5.05 -8.38 1.29
C THR A 66 -4.60 -7.41 0.20
N LEU A 67 -4.92 -6.12 0.37
CA LEU A 67 -4.69 -5.09 -0.64
C LEU A 67 -3.23 -5.03 -1.07
N GLU A 68 -2.29 -5.03 -0.13
CA GLU A 68 -0.86 -4.97 -0.40
C GLU A 68 -0.35 -6.20 -1.17
N GLY A 69 -1.03 -7.34 -1.04
CA GLY A 69 -0.70 -8.57 -1.78
C GLY A 69 -0.90 -8.46 -3.28
N LEU A 70 -1.68 -7.50 -3.75
CA LEU A 70 -1.97 -7.26 -5.17
C LEU A 70 -0.92 -6.38 -5.86
N PHE A 71 0.00 -5.79 -5.11
CA PHE A 71 1.02 -4.86 -5.62
C PHE A 71 2.42 -5.45 -5.45
N SER A 72 3.28 -5.22 -6.43
CA SER A 72 4.72 -5.53 -6.34
C SER A 72 5.48 -4.45 -5.57
N ILE A 73 4.97 -3.23 -5.57
CA ILE A 73 5.56 -2.08 -4.91
C ILE A 73 4.54 -1.49 -3.94
N VAL A 74 4.90 -1.45 -2.68
CA VAL A 74 4.11 -0.81 -1.62
C VAL A 74 5.05 0.08 -0.83
N LEU A 75 4.82 1.38 -0.89
CA LEU A 75 5.62 2.39 -0.21
C LEU A 75 4.84 2.98 0.97
N PHE A 76 5.52 3.31 2.03
CA PHE A 76 4.95 3.96 3.20
C PHE A 76 5.46 5.40 3.31
N GLY A 77 4.56 6.37 3.18
CA GLY A 77 4.86 7.78 3.38
C GLY A 77 5.04 8.10 4.86
N LYS A 78 6.17 8.69 5.22
CA LYS A 78 6.53 9.00 6.59
C LYS A 78 7.07 10.43 6.71
N VAL A 79 6.74 11.06 7.83
CA VAL A 79 7.32 12.34 8.22
C VAL A 79 8.46 12.08 9.20
N LYS A 80 9.62 12.62 8.91
CA LYS A 80 10.78 12.57 9.81
C LYS A 80 11.15 13.97 10.29
N LYS A 81 11.55 14.06 11.53
CA LYS A 81 12.09 15.27 12.13
C LYS A 81 13.51 14.99 12.58
N ASN A 82 14.47 15.81 12.13
CA ASN A 82 15.85 15.70 12.57
C ASN A 82 16.03 16.36 13.96
N LYS A 83 17.22 16.24 14.51
CA LYS A 83 17.57 16.82 15.84
C LYS A 83 17.45 18.35 15.87
N GLU A 84 17.56 19.00 14.73
CA GLU A 84 17.48 20.45 14.57
C GLU A 84 16.05 20.95 14.34
N GLY A 85 15.08 20.00 14.27
CA GLY A 85 13.67 20.29 14.11
C GLY A 85 13.18 20.39 12.67
N GLU A 86 14.06 20.15 11.69
CA GLU A 86 13.68 20.13 10.28
C GLU A 86 12.84 18.92 9.93
N ILE A 87 11.76 19.14 9.19
CA ILE A 87 10.82 18.12 8.74
C ILE A 87 11.21 17.64 7.35
N ARG A 88 11.29 16.32 7.20
CA ARG A 88 11.49 15.64 5.91
C ARG A 88 10.37 14.67 5.65
N TYR A 89 9.88 14.68 4.42
CA TYR A 89 8.93 13.69 3.93
C TYR A 89 9.68 12.65 3.13
N VAL A 90 9.46 11.37 3.46
CA VAL A 90 10.15 10.24 2.85
C VAL A 90 9.19 9.13 2.50
N PHE A 91 9.58 8.27 1.55
CA PHE A 91 8.99 6.95 1.35
C PHE A 91 9.94 5.88 1.90
N GLU A 92 9.42 4.99 2.70
CA GLU A 92 10.07 3.72 3.01
C GLU A 92 9.79 2.74 1.87
N THR A 93 10.83 2.09 1.36
CA THR A 93 10.78 1.20 0.20
C THR A 93 10.78 -0.28 0.56
N GLN A 94 11.24 -0.60 1.77
CA GLN A 94 11.25 -1.93 2.35
C GLN A 94 10.80 -1.85 3.80
N THR A 95 10.17 -2.92 4.27
CA THR A 95 9.74 -2.96 5.67
C THR A 95 10.92 -3.11 6.62
N ASN A 96 10.85 -2.38 7.72
CA ASN A 96 11.70 -2.57 8.90
C ASN A 96 11.01 -3.43 9.98
N GLY A 97 9.83 -3.99 9.68
CA GLY A 97 8.98 -4.73 10.60
C GLY A 97 7.81 -3.94 11.18
N GLU A 98 7.76 -2.62 10.94
CA GLU A 98 6.72 -1.72 11.47
C GLU A 98 5.59 -1.43 10.46
N ASN A 99 5.77 -1.81 9.21
CA ASN A 99 4.82 -1.59 8.13
C ASN A 99 4.84 -2.72 7.09
N THR A 100 4.01 -2.60 6.08
CA THR A 100 3.86 -3.58 4.99
C THR A 100 4.56 -3.17 3.69
N CYS A 101 5.57 -2.30 3.77
CA CYS A 101 6.35 -1.88 2.62
C CYS A 101 7.05 -3.04 1.95
N LYS A 102 7.10 -3.00 0.65
CA LYS A 102 7.87 -3.92 -0.19
C LYS A 102 8.19 -3.31 -1.54
N SER A 103 9.27 -3.75 -2.12
CA SER A 103 9.63 -3.46 -3.51
C SER A 103 10.50 -4.59 -4.07
N PRO A 104 10.58 -4.75 -5.39
CA PRO A 104 11.49 -5.70 -6.01
C PRO A 104 12.94 -5.46 -5.55
N ARG A 105 13.66 -6.55 -5.35
CA ARG A 105 15.06 -6.49 -4.90
C ARG A 105 15.92 -5.72 -5.91
N GLY A 106 16.63 -4.71 -5.41
CA GLY A 106 17.53 -3.90 -6.23
C GLY A 106 16.84 -2.75 -7.00
N MET A 107 15.52 -2.57 -6.84
CA MET A 107 14.83 -1.44 -7.48
C MET A 107 15.20 -0.10 -6.86
N PHE A 108 15.37 -0.04 -5.56
CA PHE A 108 15.79 1.14 -4.81
C PHE A 108 17.13 0.89 -4.11
N ASP A 109 18.03 1.85 -4.18
CA ASP A 109 19.37 1.75 -3.58
C ASP A 109 19.34 1.89 -2.06
N THR A 110 18.31 2.53 -1.53
CA THR A 110 18.16 2.80 -0.09
C THR A 110 16.78 2.37 0.40
N ILE A 111 16.70 2.05 1.69
CA ILE A 111 15.43 1.72 2.36
C ILE A 111 14.49 2.93 2.36
N GLU A 112 15.03 4.13 2.29
CA GLU A 112 14.29 5.38 2.40
C GLU A 112 14.70 6.32 1.27
N ILE A 113 13.71 6.86 0.56
CA ILE A 113 13.88 7.84 -0.50
C ILE A 113 13.05 9.09 -0.20
N ALA A 114 13.33 10.20 -0.86
CA ALA A 114 12.48 11.39 -0.78
C ALA A 114 11.05 11.07 -1.24
N ASN A 115 10.05 11.68 -0.60
CA ASN A 115 8.64 11.52 -0.96
C ASN A 115 8.34 12.25 -2.27
N ASP A 116 8.78 11.67 -3.36
CA ASP A 116 8.62 12.19 -4.72
C ASP A 116 8.31 11.04 -5.67
N LEU A 117 7.11 11.04 -6.23
CA LEU A 117 6.68 10.01 -7.18
C LEU A 117 7.47 10.03 -8.50
N ALA A 118 8.13 11.13 -8.84
CA ALA A 118 9.02 11.17 -10.00
C ALA A 118 10.27 10.29 -9.79
N LEU A 119 10.78 10.21 -8.57
CA LEU A 119 11.86 9.29 -8.22
C LEU A 119 11.41 7.84 -8.31
N VAL A 120 10.21 7.54 -7.83
CA VAL A 120 9.62 6.20 -7.94
C VAL A 120 9.45 5.81 -9.40
N LYS A 121 8.91 6.70 -10.23
CA LYS A 121 8.76 6.48 -11.68
C LYS A 121 10.10 6.17 -12.35
N LYS A 122 11.15 6.94 -12.06
CA LYS A 122 12.50 6.70 -12.59
C LYS A 122 13.04 5.32 -12.18
N ALA A 123 12.87 4.95 -10.92
CA ALA A 123 13.32 3.65 -10.42
C ALA A 123 12.59 2.48 -11.10
N VAL A 124 11.28 2.60 -11.31
CA VAL A 124 10.48 1.59 -12.03
C VAL A 124 10.95 1.44 -13.47
N ILE A 125 11.16 2.55 -14.18
CA ILE A 125 11.63 2.52 -15.58
C ILE A 125 13.05 1.94 -15.66
N ALA A 126 13.95 2.30 -14.76
CA ALA A 126 15.32 1.79 -14.72
C ALA A 126 15.40 0.30 -14.35
N TYR A 127 14.40 -0.22 -13.64
CA TYR A 127 14.31 -1.64 -13.29
C TYR A 127 13.80 -2.52 -14.44
N GLU A 128 13.46 -1.93 -15.58
CA GLU A 128 12.96 -2.60 -16.78
C GLU A 128 11.60 -3.27 -16.62
N TYR A 129 10.67 -2.47 -16.33
CA TYR A 129 9.28 -2.85 -16.51
C TYR A 129 8.77 -2.25 -17.83
#